data_74d63660fd39f5e46d9db7431918a7ca
#
_entry.id   74d63660fd39f5e46d9db7431918a7ca
#
_cell.length_a   1.000
_cell.length_b   1.000
_cell.length_c   1.000
_cell.angle_alpha   90.00
_cell.angle_beta   90.00
_cell.angle_gamma   90.00
#
_symmetry.space_group_name_H-M   'P 1'
#
loop_
_entity.id
_entity.type
_entity.pdbx_description
1 polymer ?
#
loop_
_entity_poly.entity_id
_entity_poly.type
_entity_poly.pdbx_seq_one_letter_code
_entity_poly.pdbx_strand_id
1 'polypeptide(L)'
;MSQETRRVIEQYARSHDPQCFAEDAEFTQVALLNPIEGRDAIADMLRLFYQEAFSDARGDLRHVAADTGQDLGFIEFTFHGQHTGDLMGIPATGRTVDIAMLGVYEIRDGLIRRCRLYYDMATLLRQLGQLPAN
;
A
#
# COMPACT_ATOMS: atom_id res chain seq x y z
N MET A 1 -23.22 3.79 -2.01
CA MET A 1 -23.95 2.61 -1.62
C MET A 1 -23.04 1.40 -1.62
N SER A 2 -23.54 0.26 -1.21
CA SER A 2 -22.75 -0.95 -1.03
C SER A 2 -22.02 -1.40 -2.30
N GLN A 3 -22.67 -1.32 -3.44
CA GLN A 3 -22.06 -1.71 -4.71
C GLN A 3 -20.93 -0.77 -5.11
N GLU A 4 -21.05 0.48 -4.74
CA GLU A 4 -20.02 1.47 -5.02
C GLU A 4 -18.75 1.18 -4.21
N THR A 5 -18.92 0.83 -2.93
CA THR A 5 -17.79 0.47 -2.08
C THR A 5 -17.00 -0.69 -2.67
N ARG A 6 -17.70 -1.75 -3.09
CA ARG A 6 -17.06 -2.92 -3.69
C ARG A 6 -16.36 -2.56 -4.99
N ARG A 7 -17.01 -1.76 -5.83
CA ARG A 7 -16.42 -1.36 -7.11
C ARG A 7 -15.12 -0.58 -6.92
N VAL A 8 -15.11 0.38 -5.98
CA VAL A 8 -13.93 1.19 -5.73
C VAL A 8 -12.78 0.34 -5.23
N ILE A 9 -13.04 -0.55 -4.26
CA ILE A 9 -11.96 -1.34 -3.70
C ILE A 9 -11.42 -2.35 -4.71
N GLU A 10 -12.28 -2.94 -5.53
CA GLU A 10 -11.83 -3.87 -6.56
C GLU A 10 -11.01 -3.15 -7.63
N GLN A 11 -11.42 -1.94 -8.00
CA GLN A 11 -10.67 -1.14 -8.97
C GLN A 11 -9.29 -0.78 -8.42
N TYR A 12 -9.23 -0.31 -7.19
CA TYR A 12 -7.94 0.06 -6.60
C TYR A 12 -7.03 -1.16 -6.45
N ALA A 13 -7.60 -2.31 -6.08
CA ALA A 13 -6.81 -3.53 -5.94
C ALA A 13 -6.11 -3.91 -7.25
N ARG A 14 -6.74 -3.64 -8.38
CA ARG A 14 -6.17 -3.96 -9.69
C ARG A 14 -5.21 -2.90 -10.21
N SER A 15 -5.47 -1.64 -9.91
CA SER A 15 -4.79 -0.52 -10.59
C SER A 15 -3.78 0.21 -9.72
N HIS A 16 -4.01 0.26 -8.41
CA HIS A 16 -3.28 1.13 -7.48
C HIS A 16 -3.28 2.59 -7.96
N ASP A 17 -4.37 2.99 -8.63
CA ASP A 17 -4.50 4.31 -9.22
C ASP A 17 -4.78 5.34 -8.11
N PRO A 18 -3.93 6.36 -7.95
CA PRO A 18 -4.16 7.40 -6.94
C PRO A 18 -5.48 8.14 -7.13
N GLN A 19 -6.05 8.12 -8.33
CA GLN A 19 -7.34 8.76 -8.58
C GLN A 19 -8.49 8.10 -7.81
N CYS A 20 -8.29 6.90 -7.29
CA CYS A 20 -9.26 6.26 -6.43
C CYS A 20 -9.38 6.95 -5.06
N PHE A 21 -8.41 7.79 -4.69
CA PHE A 21 -8.40 8.51 -3.42
C PHE A 21 -9.05 9.88 -3.55
N ALA A 22 -9.70 10.32 -2.46
CA ALA A 22 -10.17 11.70 -2.37
C ALA A 22 -8.97 12.66 -2.34
N GLU A 23 -9.20 13.91 -2.73
CA GLU A 23 -8.13 14.92 -2.75
C GLU A 23 -7.49 15.10 -1.36
N ASP A 24 -8.30 15.00 -0.31
CA ASP A 24 -7.87 15.18 1.07
C ASP A 24 -7.74 13.85 1.82
N ALA A 25 -7.57 12.76 1.10
CA ALA A 25 -7.46 11.43 1.70
C ALA A 25 -6.23 11.32 2.59
N GLU A 26 -6.31 10.39 3.54
CA GLU A 26 -5.23 10.12 4.48
C GLU A 26 -4.78 8.67 4.30
N PHE A 27 -3.46 8.46 4.25
CA PHE A 27 -2.88 7.14 4.09
C PHE A 27 -1.85 6.93 5.20
N THR A 28 -2.07 5.95 6.06
CA THR A 28 -1.16 5.63 7.15
C THR A 28 -0.51 4.28 6.91
N GLN A 29 0.81 4.27 6.83
CA GLN A 29 1.55 3.02 6.98
C GLN A 29 1.73 2.81 8.47
N VAL A 30 1.02 1.82 9.02
CA VAL A 30 0.95 1.62 10.46
C VAL A 30 2.33 1.44 11.08
N ALA A 31 3.24 0.79 10.35
CA ALA A 31 4.61 0.60 10.80
C ALA A 31 5.37 1.90 11.02
N LEU A 32 4.97 2.98 10.34
CA LEU A 32 5.65 4.28 10.41
C LEU A 32 4.91 5.29 11.29
N LEU A 33 3.63 5.06 11.56
CA LEU A 33 2.77 5.88 12.41
C LEU A 33 2.49 7.30 11.91
N ASN A 34 3.08 7.73 10.81
CA ASN A 34 2.87 9.08 10.28
C ASN A 34 1.90 9.04 9.12
N PRO A 35 0.73 9.69 9.24
CA PRO A 35 -0.20 9.74 8.11
C PRO A 35 0.34 10.63 7.00
N ILE A 36 0.10 10.20 5.77
CA ILE A 36 0.36 10.99 4.57
C ILE A 36 -0.98 11.59 4.17
N GLU A 37 -1.04 12.90 3.99
CA GLU A 37 -2.28 13.58 3.70
C GLU A 37 -2.28 14.12 2.29
N GLY A 38 -3.38 13.88 1.58
CA GLY A 38 -3.60 14.39 0.24
C GLY A 38 -3.25 13.39 -0.85
N ARG A 39 -4.07 13.44 -1.91
CA ARG A 39 -3.90 12.54 -3.07
C ARG A 39 -2.52 12.63 -3.68
N ASP A 40 -1.98 13.85 -3.80
CA ASP A 40 -0.68 14.04 -4.45
C ASP A 40 0.44 13.39 -3.64
N ALA A 41 0.43 13.54 -2.32
CA ALA A 41 1.42 12.91 -1.46
C ALA A 41 1.28 11.39 -1.49
N ILE A 42 0.04 10.90 -1.55
CA ILE A 42 -0.21 9.46 -1.68
C ILE A 42 0.33 8.94 -3.01
N ALA A 43 0.11 9.70 -4.10
CA ALA A 43 0.64 9.33 -5.41
C ALA A 43 2.16 9.26 -5.38
N ASP A 44 2.82 10.21 -4.70
CA ASP A 44 4.28 10.21 -4.57
C ASP A 44 4.77 8.97 -3.81
N MET A 45 4.07 8.58 -2.74
CA MET A 45 4.42 7.40 -1.96
C MET A 45 4.26 6.12 -2.79
N LEU A 46 3.17 6.02 -3.55
CA LEU A 46 2.97 4.86 -4.42
C LEU A 46 4.06 4.79 -5.50
N ARG A 47 4.43 5.93 -6.08
CA ARG A 47 5.50 5.97 -7.07
C ARG A 47 6.84 5.55 -6.46
N LEU A 48 7.11 5.99 -5.22
CA LEU A 48 8.33 5.60 -4.54
C LEU A 48 8.44 4.07 -4.43
N PHE A 49 7.38 3.42 -3.98
CA PHE A 49 7.41 1.97 -3.79
C PHE A 49 7.35 1.20 -5.10
N TYR A 50 6.52 1.63 -6.04
CA TYR A 50 6.29 0.82 -7.25
C TYR A 50 7.21 1.17 -8.40
N GLN A 51 7.95 2.28 -8.33
CA GLN A 51 8.79 2.70 -9.45
C GLN A 51 10.19 3.12 -9.06
N GLU A 52 10.37 3.78 -7.92
CA GLU A 52 11.65 4.39 -7.57
C GLU A 52 12.52 3.53 -6.69
N ALA A 53 11.97 3.02 -5.59
CA ALA A 53 12.75 2.23 -4.65
C ALA A 53 12.87 0.77 -5.07
N PHE A 54 11.86 0.25 -5.76
CA PHE A 54 11.85 -1.15 -6.20
C PHE A 54 11.60 -1.24 -7.69
N SER A 55 12.32 -2.12 -8.35
CA SER A 55 12.05 -2.50 -9.74
C SER A 55 11.28 -3.82 -9.77
N ASP A 56 10.57 -4.06 -10.86
CA ASP A 56 9.66 -5.21 -10.98
C ASP A 56 8.68 -5.27 -9.83
N ALA A 57 8.29 -4.11 -9.33
CA ALA A 57 7.40 -4.01 -8.17
C ALA A 57 5.97 -4.34 -8.56
N ARG A 58 5.33 -5.17 -7.74
CA ARG A 58 3.93 -5.51 -7.95
C ARG A 58 3.29 -5.95 -6.64
N GLY A 59 1.98 -5.80 -6.59
CA GLY A 59 1.20 -6.37 -5.49
C GLY A 59 0.52 -7.64 -5.99
N ASP A 60 0.93 -8.78 -5.48
CA ASP A 60 0.30 -10.05 -5.82
C ASP A 60 -0.93 -10.23 -4.94
N LEU A 61 -2.11 -10.07 -5.53
CA LEU A 61 -3.38 -10.03 -4.84
C LEU A 61 -3.74 -11.39 -4.24
N ARG A 62 -4.11 -11.41 -2.96
CA ARG A 62 -4.62 -12.60 -2.29
C ARG A 62 -6.12 -12.55 -2.10
N HIS A 63 -6.60 -11.51 -1.45
CA HIS A 63 -8.03 -11.36 -1.16
C HIS A 63 -8.46 -9.91 -1.26
N VAL A 64 -9.64 -9.71 -1.81
CA VAL A 64 -10.33 -8.41 -1.79
C VAL A 64 -11.68 -8.66 -1.16
N ALA A 65 -12.05 -7.84 -0.20
CA ALA A 65 -13.33 -7.95 0.46
C ALA A 65 -13.92 -6.57 0.72
N ALA A 66 -15.21 -6.50 0.86
CA ALA A 66 -15.91 -5.27 1.18
C ALA A 66 -16.94 -5.53 2.24
N ASP A 67 -16.96 -4.69 3.27
CA ASP A 67 -18.06 -4.64 4.22
C ASP A 67 -18.95 -3.48 3.81
N THR A 68 -20.00 -3.79 3.09
CA THR A 68 -20.85 -2.77 2.49
C THR A 68 -21.72 -2.05 3.53
N GLY A 69 -21.91 -2.65 4.70
CA GLY A 69 -22.65 -2.01 5.78
C GLY A 69 -21.88 -0.89 6.46
N GLN A 70 -20.54 -0.93 6.36
CA GLN A 70 -19.67 0.06 6.98
C GLN A 70 -18.86 0.85 5.97
N ASP A 71 -19.07 0.61 4.68
CA ASP A 71 -18.31 1.24 3.59
C ASP A 71 -16.80 1.05 3.75
N LEU A 72 -16.43 -0.18 4.11
CA LEU A 72 -15.03 -0.57 4.27
C LEU A 72 -14.61 -1.54 3.18
N GLY A 73 -13.38 -1.36 2.70
CA GLY A 73 -12.74 -2.31 1.81
C GLY A 73 -11.48 -2.87 2.44
N PHE A 74 -11.10 -4.07 2.01
CA PHE A 74 -9.94 -4.77 2.53
C PHE A 74 -9.20 -5.40 1.35
N ILE A 75 -7.88 -5.19 1.30
CA ILE A 75 -7.04 -5.81 0.27
C ILE A 75 -5.87 -6.48 0.97
N GLU A 76 -5.78 -7.80 0.81
CA GLU A 76 -4.63 -8.56 1.27
C GLU A 76 -3.79 -8.93 0.06
N PHE A 77 -2.50 -8.60 0.11
CA PHE A 77 -1.62 -8.85 -1.03
C PHE A 77 -0.18 -9.05 -0.54
N THR A 78 0.67 -9.55 -1.43
CA THR A 78 2.10 -9.63 -1.17
C THR A 78 2.79 -8.62 -2.06
N PHE A 79 3.49 -7.67 -1.46
CA PHE A 79 4.32 -6.74 -2.22
C PHE A 79 5.61 -7.43 -2.59
N HIS A 80 5.93 -7.44 -3.88
CA HIS A 80 7.13 -8.05 -4.42
C HIS A 80 7.92 -7.01 -5.19
N GLY A 81 9.24 -6.99 -5.02
CA GLY A 81 10.09 -6.10 -5.78
C GLY A 81 11.55 -6.33 -5.49
N GLN A 82 12.40 -5.79 -6.35
CA GLN A 82 13.85 -5.79 -6.14
C GLN A 82 14.28 -4.39 -5.72
N HIS A 83 15.02 -4.30 -4.63
CA HIS A 83 15.43 -3.01 -4.05
C HIS A 83 16.58 -2.42 -4.86
N THR A 84 16.23 -1.51 -5.76
CA THR A 84 17.18 -0.91 -6.71
C THR A 84 17.29 0.60 -6.59
N GLY A 85 16.53 1.21 -5.68
CA GLY A 85 16.62 2.64 -5.40
C GLY A 85 16.56 2.91 -3.91
N ASP A 86 16.89 4.11 -3.51
CA ASP A 86 16.92 4.48 -2.10
C ASP A 86 15.53 4.33 -1.46
N LEU A 87 15.49 3.76 -0.26
CA LEU A 87 14.27 3.62 0.53
C LEU A 87 14.56 4.04 1.96
N MET A 88 13.91 5.13 2.40
CA MET A 88 14.05 5.62 3.78
C MET A 88 15.51 5.72 4.24
N GLY A 89 16.38 6.18 3.34
CA GLY A 89 17.80 6.32 3.64
C GLY A 89 18.60 5.04 3.46
N ILE A 90 17.98 3.94 3.09
CA ILE A 90 18.69 2.69 2.82
C ILE A 90 19.06 2.66 1.34
N PRO A 91 20.35 2.72 1.00
CA PRO A 91 20.76 2.65 -0.41
C PRO A 91 20.38 1.31 -1.04
N ALA A 92 20.26 1.29 -2.35
CA ALA A 92 19.87 0.09 -3.08
C ALA A 92 20.71 -1.12 -2.66
N THR A 93 20.04 -2.18 -2.23
CA THR A 93 20.70 -3.41 -1.79
C THR A 93 20.73 -4.48 -2.88
N GLY A 94 19.91 -4.33 -3.91
CA GLY A 94 19.74 -5.34 -4.94
C GLY A 94 18.95 -6.55 -4.50
N ARG A 95 18.48 -6.54 -3.27
CA ARG A 95 17.75 -7.69 -2.71
C ARG A 95 16.30 -7.69 -3.15
N THR A 96 15.71 -8.87 -3.25
CA THR A 96 14.31 -9.04 -3.56
C THR A 96 13.53 -9.16 -2.26
N VAL A 97 12.37 -8.49 -2.19
CA VAL A 97 11.50 -8.57 -1.03
C VAL A 97 10.16 -9.18 -1.41
N ASP A 98 9.56 -9.88 -0.44
CA ASP A 98 8.20 -10.40 -0.51
C ASP A 98 7.55 -10.11 0.84
N ILE A 99 6.68 -9.10 0.88
CA ILE A 99 6.13 -8.61 2.13
C ILE A 99 4.61 -8.75 2.10
N ALA A 100 4.08 -9.51 3.07
CA ALA A 100 2.64 -9.61 3.24
C ALA A 100 2.09 -8.28 3.74
N MET A 101 1.04 -7.80 3.11
CA MET A 101 0.42 -6.51 3.45
C MET A 101 -1.09 -6.64 3.49
N LEU A 102 -1.70 -5.84 4.35
CA LEU A 102 -3.15 -5.72 4.45
C LEU A 102 -3.53 -4.26 4.50
N GLY A 103 -4.33 -3.81 3.55
CA GLY A 103 -4.88 -2.46 3.56
C GLY A 103 -6.33 -2.48 4.02
N VAL A 104 -6.68 -1.53 4.87
CA VAL A 104 -8.06 -1.27 5.31
C VAL A 104 -8.44 0.10 4.78
N TYR A 105 -9.53 0.18 4.02
CA TYR A 105 -9.90 1.37 3.26
C TYR A 105 -11.28 1.83 3.66
N GLU A 106 -11.40 3.10 4.06
CA GLU A 106 -12.68 3.75 4.33
C GLU A 106 -13.10 4.49 3.07
N ILE A 107 -14.27 4.17 2.56
CA ILE A 107 -14.75 4.67 1.27
C ILE A 107 -16.02 5.46 1.48
N ARG A 108 -16.12 6.62 0.81
CA ARG A 108 -17.32 7.45 0.83
C ARG A 108 -17.40 8.20 -0.48
N ASP A 109 -18.63 8.30 -1.01
CA ASP A 109 -18.90 9.04 -2.25
C ASP A 109 -18.01 8.58 -3.41
N GLY A 110 -17.78 7.27 -3.49
CA GLY A 110 -17.04 6.67 -4.59
C GLY A 110 -15.53 6.86 -4.53
N LEU A 111 -14.98 7.32 -3.40
CA LEU A 111 -13.56 7.58 -3.24
C LEU A 111 -13.04 7.02 -1.93
N ILE A 112 -11.78 6.61 -1.92
CA ILE A 112 -11.11 6.20 -0.70
C ILE A 112 -10.76 7.45 0.10
N ARG A 113 -11.26 7.53 1.33
CA ARG A 113 -11.03 8.67 2.22
C ARG A 113 -9.87 8.43 3.16
N ARG A 114 -9.69 7.19 3.57
CA ARG A 114 -8.66 6.84 4.55
C ARG A 114 -8.19 5.42 4.28
N CYS A 115 -6.88 5.22 4.39
CA CYS A 115 -6.27 3.91 4.26
C CYS A 115 -5.31 3.68 5.41
N ARG A 116 -5.34 2.48 5.96
CA ARG A 116 -4.34 2.00 6.90
C ARG A 116 -3.69 0.77 6.29
N LEU A 117 -2.39 0.85 6.06
CA LEU A 117 -1.63 -0.27 5.49
C LEU A 117 -0.80 -0.93 6.58
N TYR A 118 -1.04 -2.22 6.77
CA TYR A 118 -0.38 -3.01 7.80
C TYR A 118 0.65 -3.93 7.15
N TYR A 119 1.87 -3.88 7.63
CA TYR A 119 2.90 -4.84 7.28
C TYR A 119 3.97 -4.82 8.38
N ASP A 120 4.80 -5.87 8.40
CA ASP A 120 5.83 -6.00 9.43
C ASP A 120 7.13 -5.37 8.95
N MET A 121 7.51 -4.24 9.57
CA MET A 121 8.74 -3.52 9.22
C MET A 121 9.97 -4.37 9.48
N ALA A 122 9.99 -5.16 10.55
CA ALA A 122 11.14 -6.02 10.82
C ALA A 122 11.37 -7.03 9.71
N THR A 123 10.30 -7.59 9.15
CA THR A 123 10.42 -8.50 8.01
C THR A 123 11.03 -7.80 6.81
N LEU A 124 10.55 -6.59 6.50
CA LEU A 124 11.11 -5.81 5.40
C LEU A 124 12.60 -5.55 5.62
N LEU A 125 12.97 -5.08 6.81
CA LEU A 125 14.36 -4.77 7.11
C LEU A 125 15.26 -6.01 7.08
N ARG A 126 14.76 -7.17 7.54
CA ARG A 126 15.53 -8.41 7.44
C ARG A 126 15.77 -8.79 5.99
N GLN A 127 14.77 -8.68 5.16
CA GLN A 127 14.89 -9.03 3.74
C GLN A 127 15.84 -8.08 3.02
N LEU A 128 15.92 -6.83 3.49
CA LEU A 128 16.88 -5.86 2.95
C LEU A 128 18.29 -5.97 3.57
N GLY A 129 18.47 -6.94 4.49
CA GLY A 129 19.77 -7.14 5.12
C GLY A 129 20.12 -6.11 6.19
N GLN A 130 19.14 -5.38 6.72
CA GLN A 130 19.34 -4.33 7.72
C GLN A 130 19.16 -4.83 9.15
N LEU A 131 18.60 -6.02 9.32
CA LEU A 131 18.47 -6.69 10.62
C LEU A 131 18.98 -8.11 10.48
N PRO A 132 19.45 -8.72 11.59
CA PRO A 132 19.88 -10.12 11.53
C PRO A 132 18.77 -11.03 11.04
N ALA A 133 19.13 -11.94 10.15
CA ALA A 133 18.25 -13.02 9.77
C ALA A 133 18.21 -14.02 10.92
N ASN A 134 17.08 -14.40 11.38
CA ASN A 134 17.08 -15.23 12.53
C ASN A 134 16.48 -16.56 12.32
#